data_01e7110a2940aefa52fb1645b279d441
#
_entry.id   01e7110a2940aefa52fb1645b279d441
#
_cell.length_a   1.000
_cell.length_b   1.000
_cell.length_c   1.000
_cell.angle_alpha   90.00
_cell.angle_beta   90.00
_cell.angle_gamma   90.00
#
_symmetry.space_group_name_H-M   'P 1'
#
loop_
_entity.id
_entity.type
_entity.pdbx_description
1 polymer ?
#
loop_
_entity_poly.entity_id
_entity_poly.type
_entity_poly.pdbx_seq_one_letter_code
_entity_poly.pdbx_strand_id
1 'polypeptide(L)'
;QSLADVPLVDRYEAYQLFADQWPAIAQGIEIIQSEGFGATRVVDPKMELKKNSAGEECEVQNGWEGRVLSFDLVQAHYLSEDVKTIQRQEERLAEATSELEATFDALDEDERGEVSTEEGAMQLKEVERRLGQLLSEVETGEVRALEAYLDCYGKKEKMVYISAHPEVDWQAMDTAKDGTYAMKEVKAYIDALRRAYPFEEESAEAQLLRLVQLSYEIKSLNAGIKHNKALLIERTKAVIEEELSDEDIRSLLSAQWIDSLYDKLGELPHRLITDFVQQVKDLVAKYDTTLMDVEHDIQEASASLATMID
;
A
#
# COMPACT_ATOMS: atom_id res chain seq x y z
N GLN A 1 5.70 9.25 -43.45
CA GLN A 1 4.81 8.12 -43.80
C GLN A 1 3.39 8.51 -43.44
N SER A 2 2.43 8.30 -44.38
CA SER A 2 1.02 8.50 -44.08
C SER A 2 0.50 7.38 -43.20
N LEU A 3 -0.34 7.66 -42.20
CA LEU A 3 -1.06 6.65 -41.39
C LEU A 3 -1.82 5.63 -42.27
N ALA A 4 -2.07 6.00 -43.54
CA ALA A 4 -2.68 5.13 -44.54
C ALA A 4 -1.87 3.88 -44.88
N ASP A 5 -0.56 3.90 -44.63
CA ASP A 5 0.38 2.85 -45.04
C ASP A 5 0.84 1.99 -43.84
N VAL A 6 0.29 2.21 -42.63
CA VAL A 6 0.60 1.43 -41.43
C VAL A 6 -0.41 0.28 -41.31
N PRO A 7 0.05 -0.99 -41.46
CA PRO A 7 -0.85 -2.13 -41.33
C PRO A 7 -1.39 -2.25 -39.91
N LEU A 8 -2.62 -2.73 -39.78
CA LEU A 8 -3.30 -2.98 -38.49
C LEU A 8 -3.58 -1.74 -37.61
N VAL A 9 -3.52 -0.53 -38.20
CA VAL A 9 -3.91 0.70 -37.52
C VAL A 9 -5.19 1.25 -38.15
N ASP A 10 -6.27 1.33 -37.37
CA ASP A 10 -7.47 2.04 -37.80
C ASP A 10 -7.22 3.56 -37.78
N ARG A 11 -7.46 4.20 -38.92
CA ARG A 11 -7.27 5.64 -39.06
C ARG A 11 -8.17 6.45 -38.13
N TYR A 12 -9.39 6.00 -37.90
CA TYR A 12 -10.34 6.70 -37.03
C TYR A 12 -9.91 6.59 -35.57
N GLU A 13 -9.44 5.43 -35.09
CA GLU A 13 -8.90 5.28 -33.77
C GLU A 13 -7.64 6.13 -33.58
N ALA A 14 -6.70 6.10 -34.54
CA ALA A 14 -5.51 6.94 -34.50
C ALA A 14 -5.86 8.44 -34.51
N TYR A 15 -6.85 8.85 -35.29
CA TYR A 15 -7.32 10.23 -35.30
C TYR A 15 -8.01 10.60 -33.97
N GLN A 16 -8.78 9.69 -33.39
CA GLN A 16 -9.42 9.91 -32.10
C GLN A 16 -8.38 10.09 -30.99
N LEU A 17 -7.35 9.25 -30.94
CA LEU A 17 -6.24 9.40 -29.98
C LEU A 17 -5.56 10.77 -30.09
N PHE A 18 -5.34 11.25 -31.30
CA PHE A 18 -4.79 12.58 -31.51
C PHE A 18 -5.75 13.66 -31.07
N ALA A 19 -7.04 13.55 -31.45
CA ALA A 19 -8.08 14.52 -31.09
C ALA A 19 -8.26 14.61 -29.56
N ASP A 20 -8.17 13.50 -28.85
CA ASP A 20 -8.29 13.45 -27.39
C ASP A 20 -7.09 14.11 -26.68
N GLN A 21 -5.89 14.02 -27.24
CA GLN A 21 -4.68 14.64 -26.66
C GLN A 21 -4.49 16.09 -27.08
N TRP A 22 -4.98 16.47 -28.26
CA TRP A 22 -4.75 17.78 -28.83
C TRP A 22 -5.15 18.97 -27.93
N PRO A 23 -6.24 18.92 -27.14
CA PRO A 23 -6.61 20.05 -26.27
C PRO A 23 -5.52 20.37 -25.24
N ALA A 24 -4.91 19.35 -24.62
CA ALA A 24 -3.84 19.54 -23.63
C ALA A 24 -2.55 20.08 -24.29
N ILE A 25 -2.21 19.57 -25.49
CA ILE A 25 -1.06 20.06 -26.26
C ILE A 25 -1.29 21.51 -26.68
N ALA A 26 -2.46 21.81 -27.22
CA ALA A 26 -2.82 23.15 -27.68
C ALA A 26 -2.79 24.17 -26.54
N GLN A 27 -3.32 23.81 -25.36
CA GLN A 27 -3.29 24.66 -24.18
C GLN A 27 -1.84 24.94 -23.73
N GLY A 28 -0.97 23.94 -23.69
CA GLY A 28 0.44 24.13 -23.33
C GLY A 28 1.17 25.03 -24.33
N ILE A 29 0.91 24.87 -25.64
CA ILE A 29 1.47 25.71 -26.68
C ILE A 29 0.95 27.16 -26.56
N GLU A 30 -0.33 27.37 -26.30
CA GLU A 30 -0.93 28.69 -26.13
C GLU A 30 -0.34 29.41 -24.91
N ILE A 31 -0.14 28.73 -23.79
CA ILE A 31 0.54 29.29 -22.62
C ILE A 31 1.96 29.72 -22.97
N ILE A 32 2.74 28.86 -23.65
CA ILE A 32 4.12 29.20 -24.04
C ILE A 32 4.14 30.39 -25.04
N GLN A 33 3.18 30.48 -25.95
CA GLN A 33 3.08 31.58 -26.90
C GLN A 33 2.72 32.91 -26.24
N SER A 34 1.85 32.88 -25.23
CA SER A 34 1.38 34.08 -24.55
C SER A 34 2.32 34.57 -23.45
N GLU A 35 2.89 33.66 -22.67
CA GLU A 35 3.70 33.99 -21.49
C GLU A 35 5.21 33.78 -21.70
N GLY A 36 5.59 33.16 -22.83
CA GLY A 36 6.98 32.81 -23.13
C GLY A 36 7.39 31.45 -22.57
N PHE A 37 8.60 31.00 -22.97
CA PHE A 37 9.13 29.68 -22.57
C PHE A 37 9.32 29.54 -21.06
N GLY A 38 9.48 30.67 -20.33
CA GLY A 38 9.58 30.66 -18.87
C GLY A 38 8.36 30.12 -18.15
N ALA A 39 7.16 30.12 -18.78
CA ALA A 39 5.95 29.55 -18.21
C ALA A 39 6.07 28.04 -17.93
N THR A 40 6.97 27.34 -18.61
CA THR A 40 7.26 25.91 -18.37
C THR A 40 7.89 25.62 -17.01
N ARG A 41 8.48 26.64 -16.35
CA ARG A 41 9.06 26.55 -15.01
C ARG A 41 8.11 27.01 -13.91
N VAL A 42 6.88 27.35 -14.24
CA VAL A 42 5.91 27.84 -13.27
C VAL A 42 5.09 26.68 -12.70
N VAL A 43 4.93 26.70 -11.39
CA VAL A 43 4.10 25.76 -10.65
C VAL A 43 2.96 26.51 -10.01
N ASP A 44 1.74 26.07 -10.27
CA ASP A 44 0.52 26.69 -9.76
C ASP A 44 -0.11 25.82 -8.62
N PRO A 45 -0.80 26.45 -7.67
CA PRO A 45 -1.57 25.68 -6.67
C PRO A 45 -2.72 24.93 -7.34
N LYS A 46 -2.78 23.63 -7.13
CA LYS A 46 -3.90 22.80 -7.60
C LYS A 46 -5.11 23.03 -6.70
N MET A 47 -6.18 23.56 -7.27
CA MET A 47 -7.41 23.85 -6.55
C MET A 47 -8.44 22.73 -6.75
N GLU A 48 -9.09 22.29 -5.69
CA GLU A 48 -10.18 21.31 -5.72
C GLU A 48 -11.42 21.86 -5.02
N LEU A 49 -12.59 21.58 -5.58
CA LEU A 49 -13.87 21.89 -4.94
C LEU A 49 -14.17 20.82 -3.88
N LYS A 50 -14.23 21.22 -2.61
CA LYS A 50 -14.64 20.36 -1.49
C LYS A 50 -15.85 20.94 -0.80
N LYS A 51 -16.76 20.07 -0.33
CA LYS A 51 -17.88 20.49 0.52
C LYS A 51 -17.38 20.70 1.95
N ASN A 52 -17.67 21.88 2.50
CA ASN A 52 -17.41 22.20 3.90
C ASN A 52 -18.40 21.48 4.81
N SER A 53 -18.24 21.63 6.12
CA SER A 53 -19.14 21.02 7.12
C SER A 53 -20.58 21.54 7.05
N ALA A 54 -20.84 22.64 6.35
CA ALA A 54 -22.17 23.20 6.09
C ALA A 54 -22.78 22.70 4.77
N GLY A 55 -22.05 21.88 3.99
CA GLY A 55 -22.49 21.36 2.69
C GLY A 55 -22.27 22.32 1.49
N GLU A 56 -21.60 23.45 1.70
CA GLU A 56 -21.28 24.42 0.67
C GLU A 56 -19.97 24.05 -0.05
N GLU A 57 -19.91 24.26 -1.34
CA GLU A 57 -18.70 24.04 -2.14
C GLU A 57 -17.70 25.19 -1.89
N CYS A 58 -16.50 24.83 -1.47
CA CYS A 58 -15.38 25.74 -1.32
C CYS A 58 -14.16 25.22 -2.09
N GLU A 59 -13.42 26.12 -2.70
CA GLU A 59 -12.13 25.81 -3.31
C GLU A 59 -11.08 25.66 -2.22
N VAL A 60 -10.42 24.49 -2.22
CA VAL A 60 -9.33 24.18 -1.28
C VAL A 60 -8.11 23.79 -2.10
N GLN A 61 -6.96 24.33 -1.74
CA GLN A 61 -5.71 23.91 -2.35
C GLN A 61 -5.42 22.46 -1.98
N ASN A 62 -5.27 21.60 -2.99
CA ASN A 62 -4.89 20.20 -2.86
C ASN A 62 -3.61 19.90 -3.65
N GLY A 63 -2.49 20.43 -3.15
CA GLY A 63 -1.18 20.23 -3.75
C GLY A 63 -0.80 21.30 -4.77
N TRP A 64 0.05 20.91 -5.72
CA TRP A 64 0.62 21.74 -6.76
C TRP A 64 0.56 21.03 -8.10
N GLU A 65 0.56 21.80 -9.18
CA GLU A 65 0.64 21.30 -10.55
C GLU A 65 1.54 22.20 -11.41
N GLY A 66 2.25 21.59 -12.34
CA GLY A 66 3.03 22.40 -13.29
C GLY A 66 2.12 23.07 -14.30
N ARG A 67 2.35 24.35 -14.59
CA ARG A 67 1.53 25.11 -15.55
C ARG A 67 1.53 24.50 -16.94
N VAL A 68 2.65 23.89 -17.34
CA VAL A 68 2.80 23.23 -18.65
C VAL A 68 3.35 21.82 -18.50
N LEU A 69 4.33 21.59 -17.62
CA LEU A 69 4.94 20.29 -17.39
C LEU A 69 4.14 19.46 -16.39
N SER A 70 3.89 18.20 -16.72
CA SER A 70 3.27 17.24 -15.79
C SER A 70 4.22 16.89 -14.64
N PHE A 71 3.71 16.93 -13.41
CA PHE A 71 4.46 16.48 -12.22
C PHE A 71 4.86 15.02 -12.34
N ASP A 72 3.94 14.14 -12.79
CA ASP A 72 4.20 12.72 -12.92
C ASP A 72 5.37 12.43 -13.84
N LEU A 73 5.48 13.17 -14.95
CA LEU A 73 6.58 13.02 -15.89
C LEU A 73 7.91 13.46 -15.28
N VAL A 74 7.93 14.60 -14.59
CA VAL A 74 9.14 15.09 -13.90
C VAL A 74 9.56 14.11 -12.80
N GLN A 75 8.62 13.60 -12.02
CA GLN A 75 8.87 12.62 -10.98
C GLN A 75 9.46 11.32 -11.56
N ALA A 76 8.88 10.82 -12.67
CA ALA A 76 9.37 9.62 -13.32
C ALA A 76 10.81 9.74 -13.82
N HIS A 77 11.21 10.92 -14.32
CA HIS A 77 12.55 11.13 -14.89
C HIS A 77 13.60 11.53 -13.85
N TYR A 78 13.26 12.41 -12.91
CA TYR A 78 14.22 13.03 -11.99
C TYR A 78 14.12 12.53 -10.54
N LEU A 79 12.96 12.00 -10.13
CA LEU A 79 12.68 11.58 -8.75
C LEU A 79 12.20 10.12 -8.69
N SER A 80 12.65 9.29 -9.63
CA SER A 80 12.20 7.89 -9.76
C SER A 80 12.44 7.05 -8.50
N GLU A 81 13.50 7.31 -7.74
CA GLU A 81 13.78 6.57 -6.50
C GLU A 81 12.82 6.96 -5.36
N ASP A 82 12.41 8.23 -5.29
CA ASP A 82 11.40 8.66 -4.33
C ASP A 82 10.04 8.04 -4.66
N VAL A 83 9.66 8.02 -5.95
CA VAL A 83 8.44 7.35 -6.42
C VAL A 83 8.46 5.86 -6.08
N LYS A 84 9.55 5.16 -6.40
CA LYS A 84 9.71 3.73 -6.05
C LYS A 84 9.66 3.47 -4.54
N THR A 85 10.19 4.39 -3.75
CA THR A 85 10.14 4.28 -2.28
C THR A 85 8.70 4.35 -1.78
N ILE A 86 7.91 5.30 -2.30
CA ILE A 86 6.49 5.41 -1.98
C ILE A 86 5.74 4.16 -2.43
N GLN A 87 5.98 3.67 -3.66
CA GLN A 87 5.35 2.46 -4.18
C GLN A 87 5.62 1.24 -3.30
N ARG A 88 6.89 1.02 -2.88
CA ARG A 88 7.23 -0.08 -1.96
C ARG A 88 6.52 0.05 -0.60
N GLN A 89 6.36 1.27 -0.11
CA GLN A 89 5.61 1.51 1.13
C GLN A 89 4.11 1.24 0.96
N GLU A 90 3.53 1.59 -0.18
CA GLU A 90 2.12 1.30 -0.50
C GLU A 90 1.88 -0.20 -0.69
N GLU A 91 2.78 -0.91 -1.38
CA GLU A 91 2.76 -2.37 -1.50
C GLU A 91 2.83 -3.03 -0.11
N ARG A 92 3.79 -2.60 0.72
CA ARG A 92 3.91 -3.14 2.08
C ARG A 92 2.69 -2.82 2.94
N LEU A 93 2.08 -1.65 2.78
CA LEU A 93 0.84 -1.27 3.46
C LEU A 93 -0.32 -2.21 3.06
N ALA A 94 -0.46 -2.51 1.78
CA ALA A 94 -1.48 -3.43 1.29
C ALA A 94 -1.27 -4.86 1.84
N GLU A 95 -0.02 -5.35 1.82
CA GLU A 95 0.34 -6.65 2.42
C GLU A 95 0.02 -6.69 3.92
N ALA A 96 0.48 -5.68 4.68
CA ALA A 96 0.26 -5.62 6.13
C ALA A 96 -1.24 -5.53 6.48
N THR A 97 -2.03 -4.85 5.66
CA THR A 97 -3.49 -4.76 5.83
C THR A 97 -4.14 -6.12 5.59
N SER A 98 -3.78 -6.80 4.52
CA SER A 98 -4.29 -8.15 4.22
C SER A 98 -3.87 -9.18 5.28
N GLU A 99 -2.63 -9.09 5.77
CA GLU A 99 -2.14 -9.92 6.88
C GLU A 99 -2.91 -9.67 8.18
N LEU A 100 -3.22 -8.40 8.48
CA LEU A 100 -3.99 -8.02 9.66
C LEU A 100 -5.40 -8.60 9.59
N GLU A 101 -6.07 -8.48 8.45
CA GLU A 101 -7.41 -9.05 8.23
C GLU A 101 -7.37 -10.59 8.37
N ALA A 102 -6.41 -11.25 7.72
CA ALA A 102 -6.27 -12.70 7.79
C ALA A 102 -5.97 -13.19 9.22
N THR A 103 -5.10 -12.48 9.97
CA THR A 103 -4.78 -12.83 11.35
C THR A 103 -5.97 -12.62 12.28
N PHE A 104 -6.75 -11.56 12.07
CA PHE A 104 -7.97 -11.30 12.83
C PHE A 104 -9.06 -12.35 12.55
N ASP A 105 -9.20 -12.76 11.30
CA ASP A 105 -10.15 -13.81 10.91
C ASP A 105 -9.74 -15.20 11.41
N ALA A 106 -8.46 -15.43 11.64
CA ALA A 106 -7.93 -16.68 12.18
C ALA A 106 -8.12 -16.82 13.71
N LEU A 107 -8.43 -15.73 14.44
CA LEU A 107 -8.78 -15.82 15.85
C LEU A 107 -10.01 -16.70 16.07
N ASP A 108 -10.03 -17.44 17.17
CA ASP A 108 -11.24 -18.15 17.55
C ASP A 108 -12.41 -17.19 17.87
N GLU A 109 -13.62 -17.69 17.93
CA GLU A 109 -14.84 -16.87 18.04
C GLU A 109 -14.88 -16.11 19.39
N ASP A 110 -14.40 -16.73 20.46
CA ASP A 110 -14.39 -16.15 21.81
C ASP A 110 -13.36 -15.00 21.87
N GLU A 111 -12.13 -15.22 21.43
CA GLU A 111 -11.08 -14.18 21.41
C GLU A 111 -11.45 -13.04 20.44
N ARG A 112 -12.03 -13.36 19.27
CA ARG A 112 -12.51 -12.34 18.33
C ARG A 112 -13.60 -11.47 18.95
N GLY A 113 -14.52 -12.05 19.72
CA GLY A 113 -15.55 -11.33 20.45
C GLY A 113 -14.98 -10.36 21.48
N GLU A 114 -13.91 -10.75 22.19
CA GLU A 114 -13.24 -9.92 23.20
C GLU A 114 -12.53 -8.67 22.62
N VAL A 115 -12.14 -8.71 21.34
CA VAL A 115 -11.33 -7.66 20.69
C VAL A 115 -12.09 -6.89 19.61
N SER A 116 -13.38 -7.16 19.44
CA SER A 116 -14.25 -6.53 18.45
C SER A 116 -15.19 -5.49 19.02
N THR A 117 -15.71 -4.62 18.16
CA THR A 117 -16.87 -3.78 18.43
C THR A 117 -18.17 -4.60 18.35
N GLU A 118 -19.29 -4.03 18.77
CA GLU A 118 -20.63 -4.59 18.56
C GLU A 118 -20.94 -4.84 17.05
N GLU A 119 -20.26 -4.11 16.16
CA GLU A 119 -20.36 -4.25 14.70
C GLU A 119 -19.38 -5.29 14.12
N GLY A 120 -18.56 -5.92 14.96
CA GLY A 120 -17.59 -6.95 14.57
C GLY A 120 -16.25 -6.41 14.04
N ALA A 121 -16.00 -5.09 14.12
CA ALA A 121 -14.73 -4.50 13.71
C ALA A 121 -13.67 -4.61 14.82
N MET A 122 -12.43 -4.94 14.46
CA MET A 122 -11.30 -5.01 15.39
C MET A 122 -11.05 -3.65 16.08
N GLN A 123 -10.84 -3.66 17.40
CA GLN A 123 -10.41 -2.51 18.18
C GLN A 123 -9.01 -2.72 18.75
N LEU A 124 -8.02 -1.98 18.25
CA LEU A 124 -6.62 -2.09 18.72
C LEU A 124 -6.49 -1.97 20.25
N LYS A 125 -7.25 -1.07 20.87
CA LYS A 125 -7.22 -0.89 22.32
C LYS A 125 -7.65 -2.15 23.09
N GLU A 126 -8.67 -2.85 22.59
CA GLU A 126 -9.13 -4.10 23.20
C GLU A 126 -8.16 -5.25 22.92
N VAL A 127 -7.55 -5.28 21.73
CA VAL A 127 -6.46 -6.22 21.41
C VAL A 127 -5.29 -6.03 22.40
N GLU A 128 -4.85 -4.80 22.62
CA GLU A 128 -3.77 -4.50 23.57
C GLU A 128 -4.15 -4.86 25.02
N ARG A 129 -5.37 -4.60 25.43
CA ARG A 129 -5.88 -4.96 26.75
C ARG A 129 -5.88 -6.48 26.95
N ARG A 130 -6.43 -7.21 25.98
CA ARG A 130 -6.52 -8.67 26.05
C ARG A 130 -5.13 -9.31 25.99
N LEU A 131 -4.28 -8.85 25.10
CA LEU A 131 -2.88 -9.27 25.05
C LEU A 131 -2.17 -9.03 26.38
N GLY A 132 -2.35 -7.87 27.01
CA GLY A 132 -1.76 -7.57 28.31
C GLY A 132 -2.22 -8.53 29.41
N GLN A 133 -3.48 -8.98 29.38
CA GLN A 133 -3.99 -10.01 30.29
C GLN A 133 -3.27 -11.34 30.09
N LEU A 134 -3.25 -11.85 28.85
CA LEU A 134 -2.60 -13.12 28.53
C LEU A 134 -1.10 -13.10 28.82
N LEU A 135 -0.41 -12.04 28.45
CA LEU A 135 1.01 -11.87 28.74
C LEU A 135 1.30 -11.81 30.26
N SER A 136 0.36 -11.35 31.09
CA SER A 136 0.54 -11.32 32.53
C SER A 136 0.65 -12.72 33.14
N GLU A 137 0.14 -13.74 32.46
CA GLU A 137 0.19 -15.15 32.89
C GLU A 137 1.51 -15.82 32.51
N VAL A 138 2.34 -15.17 31.64
CA VAL A 138 3.64 -15.69 31.25
C VAL A 138 4.64 -15.53 32.38
N GLU A 139 5.00 -16.64 32.99
CA GLU A 139 5.99 -16.73 34.08
C GLU A 139 7.25 -17.48 33.64
N THR A 140 8.35 -16.76 33.52
CA THR A 140 9.68 -17.33 33.36
C THR A 140 10.49 -17.17 34.66
N GLY A 141 11.61 -17.87 34.79
CA GLY A 141 12.50 -17.67 35.95
C GLY A 141 12.99 -16.23 36.05
N GLU A 142 13.34 -15.62 34.94
CA GLU A 142 13.80 -14.22 34.84
C GLU A 142 12.70 -13.23 35.18
N VAL A 143 11.46 -13.42 34.64
CA VAL A 143 10.31 -12.58 34.99
C VAL A 143 10.01 -12.59 36.47
N ARG A 144 10.00 -13.79 37.10
CA ARG A 144 9.79 -13.89 38.57
C ARG A 144 10.86 -13.18 39.37
N ALA A 145 12.13 -13.31 38.96
CA ALA A 145 13.22 -12.60 39.60
C ALA A 145 13.10 -11.08 39.48
N LEU A 146 12.69 -10.59 38.33
CA LEU A 146 12.45 -9.14 38.10
C LEU A 146 11.25 -8.63 38.91
N GLU A 147 10.18 -9.39 39.02
CA GLU A 147 9.01 -9.02 39.82
C GLU A 147 9.39 -8.96 41.32
N ALA A 148 10.13 -9.95 41.82
CA ALA A 148 10.63 -9.92 43.20
C ALA A 148 11.61 -8.77 43.44
N TYR A 149 12.40 -8.33 42.45
CA TYR A 149 13.21 -7.12 42.55
C TYR A 149 12.38 -5.85 42.77
N LEU A 150 11.16 -5.76 42.17
CA LEU A 150 10.27 -4.63 42.37
C LEU A 150 9.79 -4.50 43.82
N ASP A 151 9.76 -5.61 44.57
CA ASP A 151 9.37 -5.63 45.98
C ASP A 151 10.52 -5.29 46.93
N CYS A 152 11.77 -5.18 46.44
CA CYS A 152 12.93 -4.78 47.25
C CYS A 152 12.85 -3.30 47.64
N TYR A 153 13.03 -3.01 48.95
CA TYR A 153 13.02 -1.67 49.49
C TYR A 153 14.45 -1.14 49.74
N GLY A 154 14.71 0.01 49.12
CA GLY A 154 15.95 0.72 49.33
C GLY A 154 17.17 0.16 48.55
N LYS A 155 18.16 1.03 48.42
CA LYS A 155 19.34 0.77 47.59
C LYS A 155 20.12 -0.49 47.97
N LYS A 156 20.34 -0.68 49.29
CA LYS A 156 21.15 -1.80 49.78
C LYS A 156 20.56 -3.16 49.45
N GLU A 157 19.26 -3.31 49.65
CA GLU A 157 18.54 -4.55 49.37
C GLU A 157 18.55 -4.83 47.86
N LYS A 158 18.26 -3.83 47.03
CA LYS A 158 18.32 -3.91 45.57
C LYS A 158 19.71 -4.34 45.05
N MET A 159 20.78 -3.76 45.59
CA MET A 159 22.16 -4.13 45.20
C MET A 159 22.52 -5.57 45.57
N VAL A 160 22.09 -6.03 46.73
CA VAL A 160 22.28 -7.43 47.18
C VAL A 160 21.50 -8.37 46.25
N TYR A 161 20.24 -7.97 45.93
CA TYR A 161 19.38 -8.76 45.05
C TYR A 161 19.96 -8.91 43.65
N ILE A 162 20.45 -7.83 43.05
CA ILE A 162 21.11 -7.85 41.73
C ILE A 162 22.29 -8.83 41.71
N SER A 163 23.11 -8.82 42.78
CA SER A 163 24.29 -9.71 42.89
C SER A 163 23.89 -11.18 43.11
N ALA A 164 22.72 -11.45 43.69
CA ALA A 164 22.21 -12.78 43.96
C ALA A 164 21.50 -13.44 42.79
N HIS A 165 21.10 -12.65 41.78
CA HIS A 165 20.33 -13.12 40.62
C HIS A 165 21.08 -12.89 39.31
N PRO A 166 22.15 -13.65 38.99
CA PRO A 166 22.92 -13.53 37.76
C PRO A 166 22.19 -14.10 36.54
N GLU A 167 21.08 -14.80 36.72
CA GLU A 167 20.22 -15.30 35.65
C GLU A 167 19.44 -14.21 34.93
N VAL A 168 19.33 -13.01 35.53
CA VAL A 168 18.70 -11.84 34.95
C VAL A 168 19.73 -11.08 34.14
N ASP A 169 19.39 -10.72 32.91
CA ASP A 169 20.23 -9.80 32.09
C ASP A 169 20.04 -8.34 32.54
N TRP A 170 20.69 -7.99 33.63
CA TRP A 170 20.69 -6.64 34.19
C TRP A 170 21.25 -5.59 33.22
N GLN A 171 22.08 -5.99 32.22
CA GLN A 171 22.67 -5.06 31.26
C GLN A 171 21.68 -4.64 30.16
N ALA A 172 20.59 -5.36 30.03
CA ALA A 172 19.52 -4.99 29.07
C ALA A 172 18.71 -3.76 29.50
N MET A 173 18.91 -3.28 30.75
CA MET A 173 18.17 -2.15 31.32
C MET A 173 19.09 -0.97 31.63
N ASP A 174 18.58 0.25 31.52
CA ASP A 174 19.30 1.44 31.91
C ASP A 174 19.47 1.55 33.44
N THR A 175 20.71 1.69 33.84
CA THR A 175 21.08 1.79 35.26
C THR A 175 20.88 3.21 35.78
N ALA A 176 20.21 3.36 36.92
CA ALA A 176 20.11 4.63 37.62
C ALA A 176 21.49 5.06 38.20
N LYS A 177 21.66 6.36 38.51
CA LYS A 177 22.92 6.93 39.01
C LYS A 177 23.45 6.26 40.27
N ASP A 178 22.60 5.59 41.01
CA ASP A 178 22.93 4.90 42.26
C ASP A 178 23.27 3.39 42.07
N GLY A 179 23.27 2.90 40.83
CA GLY A 179 23.56 1.50 40.50
C GLY A 179 22.36 0.57 40.60
N THR A 180 21.16 1.08 40.85
CA THR A 180 19.90 0.32 40.85
C THR A 180 19.12 0.53 39.55
N TYR A 181 18.02 -0.19 39.38
CA TYR A 181 17.12 -0.03 38.22
C TYR A 181 15.81 0.60 38.65
N ALA A 182 15.33 1.53 37.82
CA ALA A 182 14.07 2.20 38.06
C ALA A 182 12.89 1.25 37.82
N MET A 183 11.82 1.37 38.61
CA MET A 183 10.62 0.52 38.45
C MET A 183 10.07 0.55 37.02
N LYS A 184 10.12 1.70 36.36
CA LYS A 184 9.64 1.85 34.98
C LYS A 184 10.46 0.98 34.02
N GLU A 185 11.79 0.99 34.14
CA GLU A 185 12.70 0.23 33.29
C GLU A 185 12.51 -1.28 33.49
N VAL A 186 12.41 -1.70 34.76
CA VAL A 186 12.20 -3.12 35.10
C VAL A 186 10.84 -3.62 34.55
N LYS A 187 9.77 -2.83 34.71
CA LYS A 187 8.46 -3.20 34.15
C LYS A 187 8.47 -3.24 32.63
N ALA A 188 9.16 -2.32 31.98
CA ALA A 188 9.31 -2.33 30.52
C ALA A 188 10.09 -3.56 30.05
N TYR A 189 11.12 -3.98 30.79
CA TYR A 189 11.89 -5.17 30.46
C TYR A 189 11.09 -6.47 30.70
N ILE A 190 10.31 -6.54 31.78
CA ILE A 190 9.36 -7.65 32.01
C ILE A 190 8.38 -7.78 30.83
N ASP A 191 7.79 -6.66 30.39
CA ASP A 191 6.88 -6.67 29.25
C ASP A 191 7.59 -7.12 27.96
N ALA A 192 8.81 -6.68 27.73
CA ALA A 192 9.62 -7.11 26.60
C ALA A 192 9.92 -8.63 26.63
N LEU A 193 10.30 -9.17 27.80
CA LEU A 193 10.52 -10.61 27.97
C LEU A 193 9.25 -11.43 27.71
N ARG A 194 8.13 -10.99 28.22
CA ARG A 194 6.82 -11.63 28.01
C ARG A 194 6.43 -11.63 26.52
N ARG A 195 6.65 -10.50 25.82
CA ARG A 195 6.40 -10.40 24.36
C ARG A 195 7.36 -11.24 23.53
N ALA A 196 8.59 -11.46 24.02
CA ALA A 196 9.59 -12.28 23.35
C ALA A 196 9.47 -13.78 23.66
N TYR A 197 8.50 -14.16 24.50
CA TYR A 197 8.26 -15.57 24.79
C TYR A 197 7.87 -16.33 23.50
N PRO A 198 8.45 -17.52 23.26
CA PRO A 198 8.17 -18.28 22.05
C PRO A 198 6.79 -18.97 22.13
N PHE A 199 5.75 -18.24 21.79
CA PHE A 199 4.40 -18.80 21.68
C PHE A 199 4.27 -19.67 20.43
N GLU A 200 3.35 -20.63 20.45
CA GLU A 200 2.97 -21.38 19.26
C GLU A 200 2.27 -20.43 18.27
N GLU A 201 2.53 -20.60 16.97
CA GLU A 201 2.04 -19.66 15.92
C GLU A 201 0.51 -19.50 15.91
N GLU A 202 -0.22 -20.57 16.25
CA GLU A 202 -1.69 -20.59 16.28
C GLU A 202 -2.27 -20.16 17.64
N SER A 203 -1.42 -19.85 18.63
CA SER A 203 -1.91 -19.41 19.94
C SER A 203 -2.51 -18.00 19.89
N ALA A 204 -3.47 -17.73 20.79
CA ALA A 204 -4.10 -16.41 20.90
C ALA A 204 -3.07 -15.31 21.18
N GLU A 205 -2.07 -15.59 22.02
CA GLU A 205 -0.98 -14.66 22.35
C GLU A 205 -0.18 -14.26 21.11
N ALA A 206 0.22 -15.25 20.28
CA ALA A 206 0.98 -15.01 19.07
C ALA A 206 0.17 -14.20 18.05
N GLN A 207 -1.11 -14.55 17.86
CA GLN A 207 -2.02 -13.85 16.95
C GLN A 207 -2.29 -12.42 17.41
N LEU A 208 -2.58 -12.20 18.70
CA LEU A 208 -2.79 -10.86 19.25
C LEU A 208 -1.51 -10.00 19.19
N LEU A 209 -0.33 -10.58 19.47
CA LEU A 209 0.95 -9.91 19.27
C LEU A 209 1.13 -9.46 17.82
N ARG A 210 0.81 -10.35 16.88
CA ARG A 210 0.89 -10.04 15.44
C ARG A 210 -0.07 -8.92 15.04
N LEU A 211 -1.32 -8.94 15.53
CA LEU A 211 -2.30 -7.87 15.28
C LEU A 211 -1.83 -6.51 15.79
N VAL A 212 -1.24 -6.47 16.99
CA VAL A 212 -0.67 -5.23 17.54
C VAL A 212 0.48 -4.73 16.68
N GLN A 213 1.42 -5.61 16.30
CA GLN A 213 2.57 -5.27 15.45
C GLN A 213 2.12 -4.71 14.10
N LEU A 214 1.21 -5.42 13.41
CA LEU A 214 0.67 -5.00 12.11
C LEU A 214 -0.08 -3.67 12.21
N SER A 215 -0.86 -3.46 13.26
CA SER A 215 -1.59 -2.21 13.48
C SER A 215 -0.66 -1.00 13.62
N TYR A 216 0.45 -1.15 14.36
CA TYR A 216 1.46 -0.10 14.47
C TYR A 216 2.27 0.08 13.20
N GLU A 217 2.62 -1.02 12.49
CA GLU A 217 3.27 -0.97 11.18
C GLU A 217 2.43 -0.21 10.17
N ILE A 218 1.13 -0.53 10.04
CA ILE A 218 0.17 0.15 9.18
C ILE A 218 0.09 1.65 9.50
N LYS A 219 0.01 1.99 10.80
CA LYS A 219 -0.01 3.39 11.24
C LYS A 219 1.28 4.13 10.84
N SER A 220 2.42 3.50 11.03
CA SER A 220 3.73 4.05 10.66
C SER A 220 3.86 4.23 9.15
N LEU A 221 3.47 3.21 8.37
CA LEU A 221 3.48 3.25 6.90
C LEU A 221 2.58 4.36 6.36
N ASN A 222 1.36 4.50 6.86
CA ASN A 222 0.44 5.58 6.46
C ASN A 222 1.04 6.97 6.74
N ALA A 223 1.66 7.17 7.91
CA ALA A 223 2.33 8.42 8.24
C ALA A 223 3.54 8.68 7.33
N GLY A 224 4.36 7.64 7.08
CA GLY A 224 5.53 7.70 6.19
C GLY A 224 5.15 8.00 4.74
N ILE A 225 4.15 7.32 4.19
CA ILE A 225 3.63 7.54 2.83
C ILE A 225 3.12 8.98 2.69
N LYS A 226 2.34 9.46 3.65
CA LYS A 226 1.83 10.84 3.64
C LYS A 226 2.96 11.86 3.65
N HIS A 227 3.98 11.64 4.48
CA HIS A 227 5.15 12.51 4.56
C HIS A 227 5.95 12.48 3.24
N ASN A 228 6.25 11.30 2.72
CA ASN A 228 7.03 11.14 1.50
C ASN A 228 6.32 11.70 0.27
N LYS A 229 4.98 11.54 0.16
CA LYS A 229 4.18 12.17 -0.90
C LYS A 229 4.23 13.70 -0.83
N ALA A 230 4.13 14.27 0.36
CA ALA A 230 4.25 15.72 0.54
C ALA A 230 5.66 16.21 0.16
N LEU A 231 6.70 15.49 0.60
CA LEU A 231 8.09 15.81 0.25
C LEU A 231 8.36 15.67 -1.26
N LEU A 232 7.80 14.63 -1.91
CA LEU A 232 7.91 14.43 -3.36
C LEU A 232 7.33 15.62 -4.13
N ILE A 233 6.17 16.14 -3.71
CA ILE A 233 5.54 17.32 -4.33
C ILE A 233 6.45 18.54 -4.21
N GLU A 234 6.99 18.84 -3.03
CA GLU A 234 7.89 19.97 -2.83
C GLU A 234 9.20 19.83 -3.63
N ARG A 235 9.75 18.61 -3.69
CA ARG A 235 10.94 18.36 -4.52
C ARG A 235 10.65 18.49 -5.99
N THR A 236 9.49 17.99 -6.47
CA THR A 236 9.09 18.15 -7.87
C THR A 236 8.98 19.62 -8.24
N LYS A 237 8.39 20.42 -7.36
CA LYS A 237 8.31 21.88 -7.53
C LYS A 237 9.70 22.51 -7.67
N ALA A 238 10.61 22.19 -6.76
CA ALA A 238 11.98 22.71 -6.80
C ALA A 238 12.72 22.31 -8.09
N VAL A 239 12.56 21.07 -8.54
CA VAL A 239 13.14 20.60 -9.81
C VAL A 239 12.61 21.41 -10.99
N ILE A 240 11.30 21.64 -11.08
CA ILE A 240 10.67 22.40 -12.18
C ILE A 240 11.14 23.88 -12.16
N GLU A 241 11.13 24.50 -10.99
CA GLU A 241 11.40 25.94 -10.85
C GLU A 241 12.89 26.28 -10.98
N GLU A 242 13.81 25.42 -10.48
CA GLU A 242 15.20 25.78 -10.27
C GLU A 242 16.22 24.89 -10.99
N GLU A 243 15.95 23.59 -11.21
CA GLU A 243 16.97 22.64 -11.62
C GLU A 243 16.97 22.33 -13.13
N LEU A 244 15.79 22.38 -13.80
CA LEU A 244 15.67 21.99 -15.21
C LEU A 244 16.35 23.00 -16.15
N SER A 245 17.20 22.52 -17.06
CA SER A 245 17.69 23.31 -18.18
C SER A 245 16.61 23.45 -19.28
N ASP A 246 16.83 24.40 -20.21
CA ASP A 246 15.92 24.53 -21.37
C ASP A 246 15.91 23.29 -22.27
N GLU A 247 17.00 22.53 -22.29
CA GLU A 247 17.11 21.28 -23.05
C GLU A 247 16.31 20.15 -22.38
N ASP A 248 16.42 20.05 -21.05
CA ASP A 248 15.62 19.11 -20.25
C ASP A 248 14.12 19.36 -20.44
N ILE A 249 13.71 20.63 -20.38
CA ILE A 249 12.31 21.03 -20.58
C ILE A 249 11.82 20.63 -21.99
N ARG A 250 12.63 20.87 -23.04
CA ARG A 250 12.25 20.44 -24.40
C ARG A 250 12.13 18.94 -24.52
N SER A 251 13.03 18.20 -23.87
CA SER A 251 12.96 16.74 -23.83
C SER A 251 11.69 16.25 -23.11
N LEU A 252 11.37 16.84 -21.96
CA LEU A 252 10.14 16.51 -21.22
C LEU A 252 8.87 16.87 -22.00
N LEU A 253 8.83 18.01 -22.67
CA LEU A 253 7.70 18.37 -23.54
C LEU A 253 7.57 17.42 -24.73
N SER A 254 8.68 16.96 -25.32
CA SER A 254 8.65 15.90 -26.34
C SER A 254 8.07 14.61 -25.79
N ALA A 255 8.54 14.17 -24.63
CA ALA A 255 8.02 12.98 -23.97
C ALA A 255 6.52 13.11 -23.64
N GLN A 256 6.09 14.27 -23.14
CA GLN A 256 4.70 14.52 -22.76
C GLN A 256 3.74 14.56 -23.96
N TRP A 257 4.14 15.22 -25.05
CA TRP A 257 3.24 15.52 -26.16
C TRP A 257 3.38 14.59 -27.36
N ILE A 258 4.60 14.11 -27.62
CA ILE A 258 4.93 13.35 -28.81
C ILE A 258 5.09 11.88 -28.49
N ASP A 259 5.96 11.54 -27.54
CA ASP A 259 6.29 10.13 -27.24
C ASP A 259 5.09 9.41 -26.66
N SER A 260 4.32 10.06 -25.76
CA SER A 260 3.05 9.55 -25.24
C SER A 260 2.03 9.24 -26.34
N LEU A 261 1.98 10.03 -27.41
CA LEU A 261 1.12 9.78 -28.55
C LEU A 261 1.64 8.60 -29.39
N TYR A 262 2.97 8.52 -29.60
CA TYR A 262 3.59 7.40 -30.29
C TYR A 262 3.35 6.07 -29.58
N ASP A 263 3.49 6.03 -28.26
CA ASP A 263 3.25 4.82 -27.46
C ASP A 263 1.80 4.35 -27.60
N LYS A 264 0.84 5.25 -27.46
CA LYS A 264 -0.59 4.92 -27.65
C LYS A 264 -0.93 4.46 -29.08
N LEU A 265 -0.31 5.08 -30.09
CA LEU A 265 -0.46 4.62 -31.48
C LEU A 265 0.16 3.24 -31.70
N GLY A 266 1.28 2.95 -31.04
CA GLY A 266 1.94 1.64 -31.08
C GLY A 266 1.12 0.52 -30.43
N GLU A 267 0.25 0.84 -29.50
CA GLU A 267 -0.65 -0.13 -28.83
C GLU A 267 -1.84 -0.55 -29.71
N LEU A 268 -2.26 0.25 -30.69
CA LEU A 268 -3.43 -0.05 -31.52
C LEU A 268 -3.35 -1.41 -32.22
N PRO A 269 -2.23 -1.79 -32.88
CA PRO A 269 -2.11 -3.12 -33.48
C PRO A 269 -2.19 -4.25 -32.44
N HIS A 270 -1.62 -4.06 -31.26
CA HIS A 270 -1.67 -5.06 -30.20
C HIS A 270 -3.08 -5.27 -29.65
N ARG A 271 -3.84 -4.18 -29.47
CA ARG A 271 -5.25 -4.25 -29.06
C ARG A 271 -6.08 -5.00 -30.10
N LEU A 272 -5.94 -4.65 -31.37
CA LEU A 272 -6.65 -5.33 -32.44
C LEU A 272 -6.36 -6.85 -32.48
N ILE A 273 -5.09 -7.22 -32.32
CA ILE A 273 -4.69 -8.64 -32.29
C ILE A 273 -5.27 -9.33 -31.05
N THR A 274 -5.24 -8.69 -29.89
CA THR A 274 -5.79 -9.24 -28.64
C THR A 274 -7.30 -9.45 -28.75
N ASP A 275 -8.03 -8.47 -29.27
CA ASP A 275 -9.46 -8.55 -29.48
C ASP A 275 -9.83 -9.66 -30.48
N PHE A 276 -9.06 -9.78 -31.57
CA PHE A 276 -9.23 -10.84 -32.54
C PHE A 276 -8.98 -12.24 -31.92
N VAL A 277 -7.90 -12.39 -31.16
CA VAL A 277 -7.60 -13.65 -30.45
C VAL A 277 -8.71 -13.98 -29.45
N GLN A 278 -9.25 -13.00 -28.74
CA GLN A 278 -10.36 -13.21 -27.83
C GLN A 278 -11.62 -13.67 -28.57
N GLN A 279 -11.97 -13.00 -29.68
CA GLN A 279 -13.12 -13.40 -30.48
C GLN A 279 -12.97 -14.84 -31.05
N VAL A 280 -11.76 -15.23 -31.47
CA VAL A 280 -11.47 -16.60 -31.89
C VAL A 280 -11.65 -17.59 -30.76
N LYS A 281 -11.16 -17.27 -29.55
CA LYS A 281 -11.36 -18.12 -28.35
C LYS A 281 -12.83 -18.27 -28.00
N ASP A 282 -13.60 -17.18 -28.03
CA ASP A 282 -15.03 -17.19 -27.75
C ASP A 282 -15.79 -18.04 -28.79
N LEU A 283 -15.36 -17.91 -30.08
CA LEU A 283 -15.92 -18.75 -31.15
C LEU A 283 -15.62 -20.22 -30.95
N VAL A 284 -14.36 -20.57 -30.60
CA VAL A 284 -13.96 -21.95 -30.29
C VAL A 284 -14.78 -22.50 -29.13
N ALA A 285 -14.88 -21.74 -28.04
CA ALA A 285 -15.68 -22.14 -26.85
C ALA A 285 -17.17 -22.35 -27.20
N LYS A 286 -17.71 -21.51 -28.09
CA LYS A 286 -19.10 -21.65 -28.56
C LYS A 286 -19.37 -22.93 -29.36
N TYR A 287 -18.36 -23.42 -30.08
CA TYR A 287 -18.45 -24.61 -30.94
C TYR A 287 -17.67 -25.81 -30.38
N ASP A 288 -17.29 -25.77 -29.11
CA ASP A 288 -16.59 -26.84 -28.41
C ASP A 288 -17.44 -28.13 -28.35
N THR A 289 -18.77 -27.97 -28.25
CA THR A 289 -19.70 -29.08 -28.39
C THR A 289 -20.15 -29.18 -29.84
N THR A 290 -19.69 -30.20 -30.53
CA THR A 290 -20.09 -30.45 -31.92
C THR A 290 -21.47 -31.08 -32.02
N LEU A 291 -22.10 -30.98 -33.20
CA LEU A 291 -23.37 -31.68 -33.44
C LEU A 291 -23.25 -33.19 -33.16
N MET A 292 -22.09 -33.77 -33.47
CA MET A 292 -21.79 -35.18 -33.21
C MET A 292 -21.76 -35.52 -31.72
N ASP A 293 -21.24 -34.62 -30.89
CA ASP A 293 -21.21 -34.81 -29.42
C ASP A 293 -22.64 -34.80 -28.87
N VAL A 294 -23.47 -33.86 -29.32
CA VAL A 294 -24.89 -33.78 -28.93
C VAL A 294 -25.66 -35.00 -29.42
N GLU A 295 -25.43 -35.50 -30.63
CA GLU A 295 -26.06 -36.75 -31.14
C GLU A 295 -25.61 -37.97 -30.33
N HIS A 296 -24.34 -38.03 -29.92
CA HIS A 296 -23.82 -39.09 -29.05
C HIS A 296 -24.48 -39.06 -27.67
N ASP A 297 -24.55 -37.89 -27.04
CA ASP A 297 -25.22 -37.71 -25.74
C ASP A 297 -26.71 -38.09 -25.79
N ILE A 298 -27.39 -37.76 -26.89
CA ILE A 298 -28.80 -38.17 -27.12
C ILE A 298 -28.92 -39.68 -27.23
N GLN A 299 -27.98 -40.35 -27.93
CA GLN A 299 -28.01 -41.82 -28.07
C GLN A 299 -27.73 -42.50 -26.72
N GLU A 300 -26.76 -41.99 -25.95
CA GLU A 300 -26.42 -42.51 -24.62
C GLU A 300 -27.58 -42.34 -23.62
N ALA A 301 -28.20 -41.18 -23.59
CA ALA A 301 -29.38 -40.89 -22.78
C ALA A 301 -30.55 -41.78 -23.17
N SER A 302 -30.79 -42.02 -24.46
CA SER A 302 -31.85 -42.89 -24.96
C SER A 302 -31.64 -44.36 -24.61
N ALA A 303 -30.37 -44.84 -24.67
CA ALA A 303 -30.01 -46.18 -24.26
C ALA A 303 -30.16 -46.41 -22.74
N SER A 304 -29.75 -45.39 -21.95
CA SER A 304 -29.95 -45.42 -20.49
C SER A 304 -31.42 -45.42 -20.10
N LEU A 305 -32.27 -44.68 -20.81
CA LEU A 305 -33.71 -44.67 -20.58
C LEU A 305 -34.35 -46.03 -20.92
N ALA A 306 -33.92 -46.65 -22.02
CA ALA A 306 -34.43 -47.99 -22.40
C ALA A 306 -34.07 -49.05 -21.37
N THR A 307 -32.86 -48.99 -20.77
CA THR A 307 -32.47 -49.92 -19.68
C THR A 307 -33.15 -49.67 -18.36
N MET A 308 -33.78 -48.51 -18.14
CA MET A 308 -34.58 -48.21 -16.93
C MET A 308 -36.05 -48.62 -17.04
N ILE A 309 -36.54 -48.90 -18.27
CA ILE A 309 -37.94 -49.23 -18.53
C ILE A 309 -38.14 -50.75 -18.67
N ASP A 310 -37.09 -51.54 -18.95
CA ASP A 310 -37.09 -53.00 -18.87
C ASP A 310 -36.83 -53.47 -17.41
#